data_76a5f46b676faa8686f6ff4424351082
#
_entry.id   76a5f46b676faa8686f6ff4424351082
#
_cell.length_a   1.000
_cell.length_b   1.000
_cell.length_c   1.000
_cell.angle_alpha   90.00
_cell.angle_beta   90.00
_cell.angle_gamma   90.00
#
_symmetry.space_group_name_H-M   'P 1'
#
loop_
_entity.id
_entity.type
_entity.pdbx_description
1 polymer ?
#
loop_
_entity_poly.entity_id
_entity_poly.type
_entity_poly.pdbx_seq_one_letter_code
_entity_poly.pdbx_strand_id
1 'polypeptide(L)'
;DYGVNVRVYVPERRNGYGVTVAAIDEIFEDYFPQLVITVDCGISNAEEVEYLKESGCEVIVTDHHELPENIPDCICINPKFEDGYPYDNLCGAGVAFKVACALNGKSAYKYLDFAALATVADSVPLMGENRDIVAEGLKLINTSPRKCFSNFLTKTQDGADAHTLAFTIAPKINAAGRMGDAASALALFSETDEKAVFELSARLTSYNQERQLKCDELYNQAKAKLSERGAYGRVIMLWDESWNSGFVGIVAARLAEEY
;
A
#
# COMPACT_ATOMS: atom_id res chain seq x y z
N ASP A 1 17.63 4.98 11.79
CA ASP A 1 18.91 5.68 11.78
C ASP A 1 19.13 6.59 13.02
N TYR A 2 18.09 6.86 13.83
CA TYR A 2 18.20 7.66 15.06
C TYR A 2 18.45 6.82 16.33
N GLY A 3 18.64 5.51 16.21
CA GLY A 3 18.90 4.63 17.36
C GLY A 3 17.68 4.37 18.24
N VAL A 4 16.48 4.70 17.77
CA VAL A 4 15.22 4.40 18.46
C VAL A 4 14.75 2.98 18.16
N ASN A 5 14.09 2.35 19.14
CA ASN A 5 13.48 1.05 18.95
C ASN A 5 12.16 1.25 18.18
N VAL A 6 12.09 0.77 16.94
CA VAL A 6 10.92 0.88 16.07
C VAL A 6 10.35 -0.49 15.80
N ARG A 7 9.04 -0.64 15.98
CA ARG A 7 8.27 -1.80 15.52
C ARG A 7 7.30 -1.34 14.44
N VAL A 8 7.07 -2.19 13.46
CA VAL A 8 6.13 -1.93 12.37
C VAL A 8 4.98 -2.90 12.50
N TYR A 9 3.77 -2.36 12.54
CA TYR A 9 2.52 -3.14 12.51
C TYR A 9 1.83 -2.90 11.17
N VAL A 10 1.42 -3.98 10.50
CA VAL A 10 0.63 -3.92 9.27
C VAL A 10 -0.67 -4.66 9.52
N PRO A 11 -1.81 -3.96 9.57
CA PRO A 11 -3.09 -4.60 9.86
C PRO A 11 -3.47 -5.60 8.76
N GLU A 12 -4.06 -6.72 9.14
CA GLU A 12 -4.63 -7.64 8.18
C GLU A 12 -5.96 -7.08 7.64
N ARG A 13 -6.20 -7.22 6.33
CA ARG A 13 -7.42 -6.72 5.67
C ARG A 13 -8.73 -7.24 6.30
N ARG A 14 -8.71 -8.42 6.90
CA ARG A 14 -9.87 -9.00 7.61
C ARG A 14 -10.26 -8.21 8.87
N ASN A 15 -9.32 -7.46 9.45
CA ASN A 15 -9.53 -6.68 10.68
C ASN A 15 -10.04 -5.25 10.38
N GLY A 16 -10.32 -4.93 9.12
CA GLY A 16 -10.73 -3.60 8.67
C GLY A 16 -9.60 -2.85 7.98
N TYR A 17 -9.89 -1.61 7.60
CA TYR A 17 -8.93 -0.69 6.97
C TYR A 17 -8.59 0.44 7.95
N GLY A 18 -7.35 0.88 7.93
CA GLY A 18 -6.86 1.96 8.79
C GLY A 18 -6.49 1.50 10.21
N VAL A 19 -6.49 2.45 11.12
CA VAL A 19 -6.26 2.21 12.55
C VAL A 19 -7.57 1.73 13.18
N THR A 20 -7.56 0.61 13.90
CA THR A 20 -8.72 0.11 14.63
C THR A 20 -8.39 -0.12 16.10
N VAL A 21 -9.36 0.00 16.99
CA VAL A 21 -9.16 -0.27 18.43
C VAL A 21 -8.60 -1.68 18.65
N ALA A 22 -9.12 -2.68 17.90
CA ALA A 22 -8.61 -4.05 18.00
C ALA A 22 -7.13 -4.18 17.62
N ALA A 23 -6.65 -3.42 16.61
CA ALA A 23 -5.24 -3.38 16.24
C ALA A 23 -4.39 -2.69 17.32
N ILE A 24 -4.91 -1.65 17.95
CA ILE A 24 -4.25 -0.96 19.07
C ILE A 24 -4.10 -1.90 20.26
N ASP A 25 -5.16 -2.60 20.63
CA ASP A 25 -5.15 -3.56 21.72
C ASP A 25 -4.16 -4.70 21.47
N GLU A 26 -4.11 -5.24 20.23
CA GLU A 26 -3.13 -6.25 19.83
C GLU A 26 -1.68 -5.73 19.99
N ILE A 27 -1.42 -4.47 19.61
CA ILE A 27 -0.12 -3.85 19.81
C ILE A 27 0.22 -3.73 21.28
N PHE A 28 -0.74 -3.33 22.12
CA PHE A 28 -0.54 -3.14 23.56
C PHE A 28 -0.31 -4.46 24.32
N GLU A 29 -0.83 -5.58 23.82
CA GLU A 29 -0.53 -6.92 24.37
C GLU A 29 0.96 -7.30 24.18
N ASP A 30 1.58 -6.88 23.07
CA ASP A 30 2.98 -7.20 22.78
C ASP A 30 3.95 -6.17 23.36
N TYR A 31 3.65 -4.88 23.25
CA TYR A 31 4.45 -3.78 23.80
C TYR A 31 3.65 -2.48 23.86
N PHE A 32 4.10 -1.54 24.69
CA PHE A 32 3.48 -0.22 24.83
C PHE A 32 4.34 0.85 24.15
N PRO A 33 3.89 1.43 23.01
CA PRO A 33 4.65 2.47 22.29
C PRO A 33 4.54 3.81 22.99
N GLN A 34 5.63 4.59 23.03
CA GLN A 34 5.60 5.98 23.44
C GLN A 34 5.07 6.90 22.33
N LEU A 35 5.35 6.55 21.08
CA LEU A 35 4.95 7.27 19.89
C LEU A 35 4.38 6.29 18.86
N VAL A 36 3.21 6.58 18.33
CA VAL A 36 2.60 5.90 17.18
C VAL A 36 2.64 6.82 15.96
N ILE A 37 3.19 6.36 14.87
CA ILE A 37 3.18 7.06 13.58
C ILE A 37 2.37 6.24 12.60
N THR A 38 1.23 6.75 12.15
CA THR A 38 0.47 6.10 11.07
C THR A 38 1.04 6.48 9.72
N VAL A 39 0.98 5.58 8.76
CA VAL A 39 1.45 5.81 7.39
C VAL A 39 0.40 5.32 6.42
N ASP A 40 -0.03 6.18 5.50
CA ASP A 40 -1.05 5.87 4.48
C ASP A 40 -2.44 5.58 5.08
N CYS A 41 -2.69 6.02 6.28
CA CYS A 41 -3.96 5.91 6.99
C CYS A 41 -3.99 6.82 8.21
N GLY A 42 -5.16 6.94 8.84
CA GLY A 42 -5.29 7.60 10.14
C GLY A 42 -6.01 8.94 10.10
N ILE A 43 -6.06 9.64 8.96
CA ILE A 43 -6.71 10.96 8.89
C ILE A 43 -8.21 10.91 9.23
N SER A 44 -8.87 9.77 9.02
CA SER A 44 -10.28 9.55 9.33
C SER A 44 -10.51 8.82 10.66
N ASN A 45 -9.45 8.61 11.45
CA ASN A 45 -9.48 7.77 12.66
C ASN A 45 -9.39 8.63 13.94
N ALA A 46 -10.24 9.66 14.06
CA ALA A 46 -10.20 10.58 15.19
C ALA A 46 -10.45 9.89 16.55
N GLU A 47 -11.39 8.93 16.59
CA GLU A 47 -11.73 8.18 17.81
C GLU A 47 -10.58 7.26 18.25
N GLU A 48 -9.96 6.56 17.32
CA GLU A 48 -8.83 5.67 17.61
C GLU A 48 -7.57 6.45 18.01
N VAL A 49 -7.36 7.63 17.41
CA VAL A 49 -6.28 8.53 17.83
C VAL A 49 -6.50 9.04 19.25
N GLU A 50 -7.73 9.39 19.61
CA GLU A 50 -8.04 9.79 20.97
C GLU A 50 -7.81 8.64 21.96
N TYR A 51 -8.24 7.41 21.61
CA TYR A 51 -7.98 6.23 22.41
C TYR A 51 -6.47 5.97 22.67
N LEU A 52 -5.63 6.16 21.63
CA LEU A 52 -4.16 6.11 21.77
C LEU A 52 -3.63 7.17 22.74
N LYS A 53 -4.12 8.42 22.62
CA LYS A 53 -3.71 9.55 23.47
C LYS A 53 -4.14 9.34 24.93
N GLU A 54 -5.39 8.92 25.16
CA GLU A 54 -5.90 8.59 26.49
C GLU A 54 -5.10 7.45 27.14
N SER A 55 -4.60 6.53 26.33
CA SER A 55 -3.70 5.46 26.78
C SER A 55 -2.28 5.95 27.08
N GLY A 56 -1.94 7.19 26.77
CA GLY A 56 -0.63 7.81 27.06
C GLY A 56 0.38 7.75 25.91
N CYS A 57 -0.05 7.46 24.68
CA CYS A 57 0.80 7.50 23.49
C CYS A 57 0.78 8.88 22.84
N GLU A 58 1.94 9.34 22.37
CA GLU A 58 2.01 10.42 21.38
C GLU A 58 1.61 9.88 20.02
N VAL A 59 0.91 10.68 19.18
CA VAL A 59 0.46 10.24 17.86
C VAL A 59 0.85 11.25 16.79
N ILE A 60 1.36 10.75 15.67
CA ILE A 60 1.56 11.50 14.42
C ILE A 60 0.84 10.73 13.31
N VAL A 61 -0.08 11.41 12.63
CA VAL A 61 -0.76 10.86 11.44
C VAL A 61 -0.04 11.35 10.19
N THR A 62 0.40 10.41 9.33
CA THR A 62 0.88 10.74 7.98
C THR A 62 -0.01 10.04 6.96
N ASP A 63 -0.73 10.82 6.16
CA ASP A 63 -1.77 10.32 5.27
C ASP A 63 -1.90 11.20 4.02
N HIS A 64 -2.62 10.72 3.00
CA HIS A 64 -2.91 11.44 1.77
C HIS A 64 -4.38 11.37 1.34
N HIS A 65 -5.20 10.65 2.11
CA HIS A 65 -6.62 10.52 1.84
C HIS A 65 -7.36 11.85 1.99
N GLU A 66 -8.60 11.92 1.51
CA GLU A 66 -9.46 13.10 1.64
C GLU A 66 -9.66 13.46 3.11
N LEU A 67 -9.67 14.76 3.37
CA LEU A 67 -9.85 15.26 4.74
C LEU A 67 -11.30 15.04 5.18
N PRO A 68 -11.55 14.36 6.31
CA PRO A 68 -12.86 14.23 6.89
C PRO A 68 -13.32 15.53 7.59
N GLU A 69 -14.60 15.62 7.97
CA GLU A 69 -15.10 16.72 8.79
C GLU A 69 -14.44 16.75 10.19
N ASN A 70 -14.18 15.58 10.76
CA ASN A 70 -13.54 15.42 12.08
C ASN A 70 -12.11 14.91 11.91
N ILE A 71 -11.15 15.82 11.96
CA ILE A 71 -9.72 15.53 11.86
C ILE A 71 -9.20 15.15 13.25
N PRO A 72 -8.32 14.11 13.36
CA PRO A 72 -7.70 13.73 14.62
C PRO A 72 -6.97 14.89 15.31
N ASP A 73 -7.15 15.04 16.62
CA ASP A 73 -6.46 16.05 17.43
C ASP A 73 -5.02 15.61 17.77
N CYS A 74 -4.16 15.60 16.75
CA CYS A 74 -2.73 15.30 16.86
C CYS A 74 -1.97 15.98 15.73
N ILE A 75 -0.65 15.74 15.63
CA ILE A 75 0.11 16.19 14.47
C ILE A 75 -0.34 15.37 13.26
N CYS A 76 -1.02 16.04 12.31
CA CYS A 76 -1.44 15.45 11.05
C CYS A 76 -0.62 16.03 9.88
N ILE A 77 0.02 15.15 9.12
CA ILE A 77 0.79 15.49 7.91
C ILE A 77 0.01 14.93 6.72
N ASN A 78 -0.69 15.82 6.01
CA ASN A 78 -1.45 15.46 4.82
C ASN A 78 -1.31 16.60 3.79
N PRO A 79 -0.95 16.31 2.53
CA PRO A 79 -0.72 17.34 1.51
C PRO A 79 -1.99 18.08 1.09
N LYS A 80 -3.18 17.63 1.50
CA LYS A 80 -4.49 18.24 1.16
C LYS A 80 -4.93 19.34 2.13
N PHE A 81 -4.18 19.64 3.18
CA PHE A 81 -4.46 20.83 3.99
C PHE A 81 -4.26 22.11 3.17
N GLU A 82 -5.17 23.09 3.29
CA GLU A 82 -5.18 24.34 2.49
C GLU A 82 -3.86 25.13 2.57
N ASP A 83 -3.28 25.23 3.77
CA ASP A 83 -1.98 25.91 4.01
C ASP A 83 -0.80 24.94 3.96
N GLY A 84 -1.00 23.78 3.36
CA GLY A 84 -0.10 22.66 3.44
C GLY A 84 0.97 22.65 2.36
N TYR A 85 1.11 21.50 1.77
CA TYR A 85 2.12 21.21 0.78
C TYR A 85 1.66 21.67 -0.62
N PRO A 86 2.53 22.24 -1.47
CA PRO A 86 2.13 22.81 -2.76
C PRO A 86 1.70 21.78 -3.83
N TYR A 87 1.74 20.49 -3.52
CA TYR A 87 1.32 19.40 -4.38
C TYR A 87 0.51 18.36 -3.60
N ASP A 88 -0.78 18.30 -3.85
CA ASP A 88 -1.79 17.54 -3.07
C ASP A 88 -1.96 16.06 -3.49
N ASN A 89 -1.32 15.63 -4.59
CA ASN A 89 -1.51 14.30 -5.16
C ASN A 89 -0.40 13.28 -4.80
N LEU A 90 0.31 13.47 -3.69
CA LEU A 90 1.25 12.45 -3.21
C LEU A 90 0.48 11.21 -2.71
N CYS A 91 1.02 10.01 -2.94
CA CYS A 91 0.57 8.80 -2.24
C CYS A 91 1.11 8.76 -0.80
N GLY A 92 0.57 7.88 0.06
CA GLY A 92 1.00 7.77 1.46
C GLY A 92 2.49 7.52 1.64
N ALA A 93 3.11 6.67 0.82
CA ALA A 93 4.56 6.49 0.83
C ALA A 93 5.32 7.73 0.31
N GLY A 94 4.73 8.52 -0.58
CA GLY A 94 5.24 9.82 -1.00
C GLY A 94 5.28 10.80 0.17
N VAL A 95 4.22 10.88 0.97
CA VAL A 95 4.18 11.67 2.20
C VAL A 95 5.26 11.20 3.19
N ALA A 96 5.36 9.89 3.43
CA ALA A 96 6.39 9.33 4.29
C ALA A 96 7.81 9.65 3.80
N PHE A 97 8.03 9.61 2.48
CA PHE A 97 9.30 10.01 1.88
C PHE A 97 9.61 11.50 2.12
N LYS A 98 8.61 12.39 2.05
CA LYS A 98 8.79 13.82 2.35
C LYS A 98 9.12 14.04 3.83
N VAL A 99 8.49 13.31 4.74
CA VAL A 99 8.84 13.33 6.17
C VAL A 99 10.29 12.86 6.36
N ALA A 100 10.69 11.78 5.70
CA ALA A 100 12.07 11.32 5.76
C ALA A 100 13.06 12.36 5.19
N CYS A 101 12.70 13.10 4.15
CA CYS A 101 13.51 14.21 3.62
C CYS A 101 13.61 15.38 4.61
N ALA A 102 12.53 15.73 5.29
CA ALA A 102 12.52 16.78 6.29
C ALA A 102 13.46 16.44 7.47
N LEU A 103 13.48 15.18 7.88
CA LEU A 103 14.32 14.70 8.99
C LEU A 103 15.78 14.46 8.59
N ASN A 104 16.05 13.95 7.39
CA ASN A 104 17.36 13.43 6.99
C ASN A 104 17.98 14.16 5.79
N GLY A 105 17.30 15.18 5.26
CA GLY A 105 17.75 15.88 4.06
C GLY A 105 17.94 14.94 2.86
N LYS A 106 18.97 15.19 2.06
CA LYS A 106 19.26 14.39 0.85
C LYS A 106 19.60 12.92 1.10
N SER A 107 19.94 12.54 2.34
CA SER A 107 20.22 11.13 2.66
C SER A 107 18.97 10.24 2.57
N ALA A 108 17.77 10.85 2.60
CA ALA A 108 16.51 10.15 2.37
C ALA A 108 16.29 9.75 0.90
N TYR A 109 17.01 10.33 -0.06
CA TYR A 109 16.86 10.01 -1.49
C TYR A 109 17.15 8.53 -1.83
N LYS A 110 17.85 7.84 -0.94
CA LYS A 110 18.01 6.38 -1.03
C LYS A 110 16.68 5.60 -0.98
N TYR A 111 15.57 6.23 -0.61
CA TYR A 111 14.22 5.63 -0.54
C TYR A 111 13.31 6.03 -1.71
N LEU A 112 13.85 6.74 -2.72
CA LEU A 112 13.09 7.11 -3.92
C LEU A 112 12.57 5.89 -4.70
N ASP A 113 13.25 4.78 -4.64
CA ASP A 113 12.83 3.51 -5.24
C ASP A 113 11.50 3.00 -4.63
N PHE A 114 11.35 3.06 -3.31
CA PHE A 114 10.11 2.71 -2.63
C PHE A 114 8.99 3.72 -2.89
N ALA A 115 9.32 5.01 -2.83
CA ALA A 115 8.36 6.06 -3.13
C ALA A 115 7.85 5.95 -4.58
N ALA A 116 8.71 5.66 -5.55
CA ALA A 116 8.34 5.45 -6.94
C ALA A 116 7.42 4.23 -7.12
N LEU A 117 7.77 3.09 -6.51
CA LEU A 117 6.92 1.90 -6.56
C LEU A 117 5.53 2.19 -6.01
N ALA A 118 5.45 2.82 -4.84
CA ALA A 118 4.18 3.11 -4.20
C ALA A 118 3.35 4.13 -5.00
N THR A 119 3.98 5.19 -5.51
CA THR A 119 3.33 6.21 -6.36
C THR A 119 2.64 5.57 -7.57
N VAL A 120 3.33 4.62 -8.22
CA VAL A 120 2.75 3.90 -9.36
C VAL A 120 1.68 2.90 -8.91
N ALA A 121 1.91 2.19 -7.81
CA ALA A 121 1.00 1.16 -7.29
C ALA A 121 -0.34 1.73 -6.79
N ASP A 122 -0.32 2.94 -6.24
CA ASP A 122 -1.47 3.67 -5.73
C ASP A 122 -2.27 4.37 -6.84
N SER A 123 -1.73 4.37 -8.06
CA SER A 123 -2.39 4.95 -9.25
C SER A 123 -2.67 6.45 -9.14
N VAL A 124 -1.91 7.18 -8.34
CA VAL A 124 -1.99 8.65 -8.29
C VAL A 124 -1.47 9.28 -9.60
N PRO A 125 -1.90 10.51 -9.96
CA PRO A 125 -1.48 11.15 -11.19
C PRO A 125 0.06 11.26 -11.30
N LEU A 126 0.65 10.75 -12.39
CA LEU A 126 2.09 10.83 -12.66
C LEU A 126 2.45 12.18 -13.28
N MET A 127 2.12 13.26 -12.58
CA MET A 127 2.38 14.65 -12.95
C MET A 127 3.11 15.35 -11.81
N GLY A 128 3.62 16.54 -12.07
CA GLY A 128 4.29 17.34 -11.04
C GLY A 128 5.34 16.53 -10.28
N GLU A 129 5.32 16.60 -8.95
CA GLU A 129 6.30 15.94 -8.09
C GLU A 129 6.26 14.41 -8.17
N ASN A 130 5.09 13.79 -8.38
CA ASN A 130 4.99 12.35 -8.56
C ASN A 130 5.80 11.87 -9.77
N ARG A 131 5.81 12.66 -10.86
CA ARG A 131 6.63 12.35 -12.03
C ARG A 131 8.12 12.35 -11.69
N ASP A 132 8.56 13.33 -10.92
CA ASP A 132 9.97 13.45 -10.51
C ASP A 132 10.36 12.30 -9.57
N ILE A 133 9.51 11.97 -8.60
CA ILE A 133 9.71 10.82 -7.70
C ILE A 133 9.84 9.52 -8.49
N VAL A 134 8.94 9.29 -9.47
CA VAL A 134 8.97 8.06 -10.27
C VAL A 134 10.18 8.02 -11.19
N ALA A 135 10.53 9.15 -11.83
CA ALA A 135 11.68 9.21 -12.73
C ALA A 135 13.00 8.96 -11.98
N GLU A 136 13.21 9.62 -10.84
CA GLU A 136 14.43 9.44 -10.05
C GLU A 136 14.47 8.07 -9.34
N GLY A 137 13.33 7.57 -8.87
CA GLY A 137 13.24 6.22 -8.30
C GLY A 137 13.53 5.13 -9.31
N LEU A 138 13.03 5.25 -10.55
CA LEU A 138 13.37 4.34 -11.65
C LEU A 138 14.86 4.37 -12.02
N LYS A 139 15.49 5.54 -12.01
CA LYS A 139 16.95 5.63 -12.19
C LYS A 139 17.67 4.83 -11.09
N LEU A 140 17.26 4.99 -9.84
CA LEU A 140 17.85 4.26 -8.71
C LEU A 140 17.65 2.74 -8.87
N ILE A 141 16.43 2.30 -9.20
CA ILE A 141 16.10 0.88 -9.45
C ILE A 141 16.96 0.30 -10.59
N ASN A 142 17.21 1.07 -11.65
CA ASN A 142 17.96 0.59 -12.81
C ASN A 142 19.47 0.64 -12.63
N THR A 143 19.99 1.53 -11.80
CA THR A 143 21.46 1.71 -11.62
C THR A 143 21.98 1.00 -10.39
N SER A 144 21.20 0.90 -9.33
CA SER A 144 21.61 0.29 -8.06
C SER A 144 20.40 -0.35 -7.36
N PRO A 145 19.82 -1.41 -7.97
CA PRO A 145 18.60 -2.02 -7.43
C PRO A 145 18.86 -2.64 -6.05
N ARG A 146 17.93 -2.43 -5.13
CA ARG A 146 17.89 -3.22 -3.89
C ARG A 146 17.64 -4.68 -4.22
N LYS A 147 18.09 -5.58 -3.36
CA LYS A 147 17.86 -7.02 -3.53
C LYS A 147 16.38 -7.37 -3.71
N CYS A 148 15.47 -6.69 -3.00
CA CYS A 148 14.03 -6.88 -3.12
C CYS A 148 13.48 -6.57 -4.53
N PHE A 149 14.10 -5.68 -5.30
CA PHE A 149 13.72 -5.40 -6.69
C PHE A 149 14.40 -6.35 -7.68
N SER A 150 15.68 -6.70 -7.45
CA SER A 150 16.50 -7.47 -8.37
C SER A 150 15.84 -8.77 -8.82
N ASN A 151 15.21 -9.50 -7.89
CA ASN A 151 14.56 -10.78 -8.20
C ASN A 151 13.33 -10.65 -9.11
N PHE A 152 12.70 -9.48 -9.13
CA PHE A 152 11.54 -9.22 -10.01
C PHE A 152 11.95 -8.68 -11.37
N LEU A 153 13.17 -8.13 -11.50
CA LEU A 153 13.67 -7.47 -12.70
C LEU A 153 14.42 -8.42 -13.66
N THR A 154 14.68 -9.66 -13.28
CA THR A 154 15.49 -10.61 -14.07
C THR A 154 15.00 -10.88 -15.48
N LYS A 155 13.80 -10.46 -15.85
CA LYS A 155 13.18 -10.67 -17.16
C LYS A 155 13.09 -9.40 -18.03
N THR A 156 13.54 -8.24 -17.54
CA THR A 156 13.46 -6.98 -18.28
C THR A 156 14.78 -6.72 -19.00
N GLN A 157 14.79 -6.82 -20.33
CA GLN A 157 16.00 -6.57 -21.15
C GLN A 157 16.35 -5.09 -21.21
N ASP A 158 15.36 -4.19 -21.12
CA ASP A 158 15.53 -2.73 -21.29
C ASP A 158 15.51 -1.96 -19.97
N GLY A 159 15.60 -2.67 -18.82
CA GLY A 159 15.45 -2.07 -17.50
C GLY A 159 13.99 -1.93 -17.06
N ALA A 160 13.79 -1.42 -15.82
CA ALA A 160 12.47 -1.15 -15.28
C ALA A 160 11.93 0.20 -15.75
N ASP A 161 10.65 0.23 -16.05
CA ASP A 161 9.86 1.42 -16.32
C ASP A 161 8.62 1.49 -15.41
N ALA A 162 7.77 2.48 -15.56
CA ALA A 162 6.54 2.61 -14.78
C ALA A 162 5.59 1.41 -15.00
N HIS A 163 5.56 0.86 -16.22
CA HIS A 163 4.78 -0.35 -16.52
C HIS A 163 5.31 -1.57 -15.74
N THR A 164 6.62 -1.71 -15.63
CA THR A 164 7.26 -2.77 -14.82
C THR A 164 6.86 -2.65 -13.36
N LEU A 165 6.85 -1.44 -12.80
CA LEU A 165 6.38 -1.20 -11.43
C LEU A 165 4.90 -1.57 -11.28
N ALA A 166 4.03 -1.09 -12.18
CA ALA A 166 2.58 -1.27 -12.13
C ALA A 166 2.13 -2.72 -12.31
N PHE A 167 2.74 -3.45 -13.25
CA PHE A 167 2.24 -4.75 -13.72
C PHE A 167 3.12 -5.94 -13.37
N THR A 168 4.39 -5.71 -12.97
CA THR A 168 5.29 -6.79 -12.59
C THR A 168 5.57 -6.84 -11.09
N ILE A 169 5.80 -5.71 -10.44
CA ILE A 169 6.22 -5.65 -9.03
C ILE A 169 5.03 -5.42 -8.10
N ALA A 170 4.30 -4.30 -8.27
CA ALA A 170 3.19 -3.95 -7.39
C ALA A 170 2.12 -5.05 -7.23
N PRO A 171 1.72 -5.81 -8.29
CA PRO A 171 0.74 -6.87 -8.12
C PRO A 171 1.19 -8.00 -7.19
N LYS A 172 2.50 -8.31 -7.13
CA LYS A 172 3.04 -9.33 -6.24
C LYS A 172 3.04 -8.87 -4.78
N ILE A 173 3.41 -7.60 -4.55
CA ILE A 173 3.36 -6.99 -3.22
C ILE A 173 1.91 -6.93 -2.72
N ASN A 174 1.00 -6.41 -3.54
CA ASN A 174 -0.42 -6.29 -3.20
C ASN A 174 -1.10 -7.66 -2.99
N ALA A 175 -0.62 -8.72 -3.64
CA ALA A 175 -1.15 -10.06 -3.46
C ALA A 175 -0.93 -10.57 -2.03
N ALA A 176 0.20 -10.26 -1.39
CA ALA A 176 0.48 -10.67 -0.02
C ALA A 176 -0.61 -10.18 0.96
N GLY A 177 -1.00 -8.91 0.90
CA GLY A 177 -2.07 -8.37 1.74
C GLY A 177 -3.46 -8.97 1.43
N ARG A 178 -3.71 -9.37 0.17
CA ARG A 178 -4.97 -10.06 -0.22
C ARG A 178 -5.01 -11.50 0.22
N MET A 179 -3.85 -12.13 0.39
CA MET A 179 -3.70 -13.51 0.86
C MET A 179 -3.54 -13.60 2.39
N GLY A 180 -3.61 -12.47 3.11
CA GLY A 180 -3.51 -12.43 4.56
C GLY A 180 -2.08 -12.53 5.12
N ASP A 181 -1.06 -12.21 4.31
CA ASP A 181 0.36 -12.27 4.69
C ASP A 181 1.10 -10.98 4.30
N ALA A 182 0.57 -9.83 4.71
CA ALA A 182 1.21 -8.53 4.47
C ALA A 182 2.61 -8.45 5.11
N ALA A 183 2.84 -9.21 6.19
CA ALA A 183 4.14 -9.29 6.86
C ALA A 183 5.26 -9.80 5.93
N SER A 184 4.99 -10.73 5.02
CA SER A 184 5.98 -11.19 4.03
C SER A 184 6.40 -10.10 3.06
N ALA A 185 5.50 -9.17 2.68
CA ALA A 185 5.85 -8.03 1.84
C ALA A 185 6.72 -7.03 2.60
N LEU A 186 6.40 -6.73 3.86
CA LEU A 186 7.22 -5.89 4.72
C LEU A 186 8.61 -6.49 4.94
N ALA A 187 8.67 -7.79 5.26
CA ALA A 187 9.93 -8.51 5.45
C ALA A 187 10.81 -8.43 4.20
N LEU A 188 10.25 -8.57 2.99
CA LEU A 188 11.01 -8.45 1.75
C LEU A 188 11.72 -7.09 1.61
N PHE A 189 11.08 -6.00 2.01
CA PHE A 189 11.65 -4.65 1.87
C PHE A 189 12.73 -4.35 2.91
N SER A 190 12.74 -5.04 4.05
CA SER A 190 13.71 -4.87 5.13
C SER A 190 14.83 -5.92 5.12
N GLU A 191 14.66 -7.02 4.38
CA GLU A 191 15.60 -8.15 4.37
C GLU A 191 16.88 -7.82 3.57
N THR A 192 18.02 -8.30 4.08
CA THR A 192 19.33 -8.12 3.47
C THR A 192 20.02 -9.43 3.08
N ASP A 193 19.60 -10.55 3.66
CA ASP A 193 20.11 -11.87 3.26
C ASP A 193 19.56 -12.29 1.90
N GLU A 194 20.44 -12.69 0.99
CA GLU A 194 20.06 -13.03 -0.40
C GLU A 194 19.12 -14.21 -0.51
N LYS A 195 19.34 -15.22 0.33
CA LYS A 195 18.51 -16.42 0.31
C LYS A 195 17.11 -16.12 0.82
N ALA A 196 17.01 -15.38 1.92
CA ALA A 196 15.74 -14.95 2.48
C ALA A 196 14.98 -14.03 1.51
N VAL A 197 15.64 -13.07 0.87
CA VAL A 197 15.05 -12.22 -0.18
C VAL A 197 14.53 -13.06 -1.35
N PHE A 198 15.29 -14.06 -1.79
CA PHE A 198 14.85 -14.95 -2.87
C PHE A 198 13.60 -15.75 -2.48
N GLU A 199 13.58 -16.35 -1.28
CA GLU A 199 12.45 -17.11 -0.75
C GLU A 199 11.20 -16.24 -0.61
N LEU A 200 11.32 -15.02 -0.05
CA LEU A 200 10.23 -14.05 0.05
C LEU A 200 9.71 -13.63 -1.33
N SER A 201 10.60 -13.33 -2.27
CA SER A 201 10.23 -12.96 -3.64
C SER A 201 9.48 -14.08 -4.36
N ALA A 202 9.88 -15.32 -4.17
CA ALA A 202 9.22 -16.51 -4.71
C ALA A 202 7.83 -16.69 -4.09
N ARG A 203 7.70 -16.51 -2.77
CA ARG A 203 6.42 -16.54 -2.04
C ARG A 203 5.44 -15.49 -2.58
N LEU A 204 5.85 -14.23 -2.69
CA LEU A 204 5.01 -13.17 -3.23
C LEU A 204 4.60 -13.42 -4.69
N THR A 205 5.48 -14.04 -5.48
CA THR A 205 5.16 -14.46 -6.85
C THR A 205 4.08 -15.55 -6.85
N SER A 206 4.17 -16.53 -5.94
CA SER A 206 3.15 -17.58 -5.77
C SER A 206 1.80 -16.98 -5.35
N TYR A 207 1.79 -16.06 -4.39
CA TYR A 207 0.56 -15.36 -3.98
C TYR A 207 -0.10 -14.61 -5.13
N ASN A 208 0.69 -13.97 -5.99
CA ASN A 208 0.14 -13.29 -7.16
C ASN A 208 -0.47 -14.27 -8.18
N GLN A 209 0.13 -15.45 -8.38
CA GLN A 209 -0.44 -16.51 -9.23
C GLN A 209 -1.76 -17.02 -8.64
N GLU A 210 -1.79 -17.31 -7.34
CA GLU A 210 -3.01 -17.75 -6.66
C GLU A 210 -4.12 -16.68 -6.73
N ARG A 211 -3.76 -15.41 -6.53
CA ARG A 211 -4.69 -14.29 -6.71
C ARG A 211 -5.29 -14.28 -8.11
N GLN A 212 -4.47 -14.48 -9.16
CA GLN A 212 -4.93 -14.50 -10.54
C GLN A 212 -5.94 -15.62 -10.76
N LEU A 213 -5.66 -16.84 -10.28
CA LEU A 213 -6.56 -17.97 -10.38
C LEU A 213 -7.91 -17.70 -9.68
N LYS A 214 -7.87 -17.20 -8.44
CA LYS A 214 -9.07 -16.82 -7.69
C LYS A 214 -9.89 -15.72 -8.38
N CYS A 215 -9.22 -14.73 -8.97
CA CYS A 215 -9.91 -13.70 -9.75
C CYS A 215 -10.57 -14.27 -11.02
N ASP A 216 -9.93 -15.21 -11.72
CA ASP A 216 -10.50 -15.86 -12.91
C ASP A 216 -11.69 -16.73 -12.54
N GLU A 217 -11.63 -17.50 -11.46
CA GLU A 217 -12.75 -18.27 -10.93
C GLU A 217 -13.96 -17.39 -10.62
N LEU A 218 -13.73 -16.31 -9.84
CA LEU A 218 -14.78 -15.37 -9.44
C LEU A 218 -15.37 -14.64 -10.66
N TYR A 219 -14.53 -14.26 -11.62
CA TYR A 219 -14.97 -13.64 -12.86
C TYR A 219 -15.90 -14.59 -13.67
N ASN A 220 -15.54 -15.88 -13.79
CA ASN A 220 -16.38 -16.86 -14.47
C ASN A 220 -17.71 -17.10 -13.76
N GLN A 221 -17.72 -17.14 -12.40
CA GLN A 221 -18.95 -17.21 -11.62
C GLN A 221 -19.83 -15.97 -11.84
N ALA A 222 -19.24 -14.79 -11.84
CA ALA A 222 -19.96 -13.53 -12.08
C ALA A 222 -20.58 -13.50 -13.49
N LYS A 223 -19.86 -13.97 -14.51
CA LYS A 223 -20.40 -14.09 -15.88
C LYS A 223 -21.56 -15.09 -15.99
N ALA A 224 -21.46 -16.22 -15.30
CA ALA A 224 -22.55 -17.19 -15.27
C ALA A 224 -23.82 -16.56 -14.66
N LYS A 225 -23.70 -15.91 -13.49
CA LYS A 225 -24.83 -15.19 -12.86
C LYS A 225 -25.42 -14.09 -13.75
N LEU A 226 -24.57 -13.38 -14.50
CA LEU A 226 -25.03 -12.36 -15.44
C LEU A 226 -25.80 -12.96 -16.61
N SER A 227 -25.32 -14.08 -17.15
CA SER A 227 -25.98 -14.81 -18.26
C SER A 227 -27.34 -15.36 -17.86
N GLU A 228 -27.50 -15.86 -16.63
CA GLU A 228 -28.77 -16.35 -16.10
C GLU A 228 -29.84 -15.25 -15.99
N ARG A 229 -29.44 -13.98 -15.75
CA ARG A 229 -30.35 -12.83 -15.68
C ARG A 229 -30.91 -12.40 -17.05
N GLY A 230 -30.26 -12.77 -18.14
CA GLY A 230 -30.72 -12.58 -19.54
C GLY A 230 -30.60 -11.14 -20.08
N ALA A 231 -30.79 -10.12 -19.28
CA ALA A 231 -30.60 -8.73 -19.66
C ALA A 231 -30.13 -7.92 -18.46
N TYR A 232 -29.22 -6.99 -18.68
CA TYR A 232 -28.74 -6.03 -17.69
C TYR A 232 -28.92 -4.60 -18.22
N GLY A 233 -29.22 -3.67 -17.29
CA GLY A 233 -29.37 -2.26 -17.59
C GLY A 233 -28.03 -1.53 -17.60
N ARG A 234 -28.05 -0.22 -17.33
CA ARG A 234 -26.84 0.61 -17.23
C ARG A 234 -25.96 0.28 -16.02
N VAL A 235 -26.48 -0.46 -15.05
CA VAL A 235 -25.77 -0.85 -13.82
C VAL A 235 -25.87 -2.36 -13.68
N ILE A 236 -24.72 -3.00 -13.52
CA ILE A 236 -24.62 -4.43 -13.21
C ILE A 236 -24.37 -4.55 -11.71
N MET A 237 -25.25 -5.24 -11.00
CA MET A 237 -25.10 -5.54 -9.57
C MET A 237 -25.15 -7.05 -9.38
N LEU A 238 -24.06 -7.61 -8.89
CA LEU A 238 -23.90 -9.03 -8.59
C LEU A 238 -23.41 -9.19 -7.16
N TRP A 239 -23.82 -10.25 -6.51
CA TRP A 239 -23.37 -10.60 -5.17
C TRP A 239 -23.38 -12.12 -4.97
N ASP A 240 -22.55 -12.58 -4.05
CA ASP A 240 -22.52 -13.93 -3.53
C ASP A 240 -21.80 -13.94 -2.20
N GLU A 241 -22.31 -14.67 -1.21
CA GLU A 241 -21.73 -14.75 0.13
C GLU A 241 -20.35 -15.43 0.14
N SER A 242 -20.07 -16.28 -0.85
CA SER A 242 -18.77 -16.94 -1.00
C SER A 242 -17.68 -16.04 -1.58
N TRP A 243 -18.04 -14.87 -2.11
CA TRP A 243 -17.07 -13.98 -2.77
C TRP A 243 -16.24 -13.22 -1.76
N ASN A 244 -14.92 -13.38 -1.86
CA ASN A 244 -14.00 -12.67 -0.99
C ASN A 244 -13.87 -11.21 -1.42
N SER A 245 -14.07 -10.28 -0.46
CA SER A 245 -14.00 -8.83 -0.67
C SER A 245 -12.67 -8.35 -1.25
N GLY A 246 -11.57 -9.07 -0.99
CA GLY A 246 -10.25 -8.77 -1.53
C GLY A 246 -10.14 -8.89 -3.06
N PHE A 247 -11.08 -9.59 -3.73
CA PHE A 247 -11.04 -9.84 -5.18
C PHE A 247 -12.18 -9.18 -5.95
N VAL A 248 -13.33 -8.88 -5.30
CA VAL A 248 -14.53 -8.36 -5.98
C VAL A 248 -14.28 -7.07 -6.76
N GLY A 249 -13.46 -6.15 -6.25
CA GLY A 249 -13.13 -4.92 -6.95
C GLY A 249 -12.36 -5.14 -8.25
N ILE A 250 -11.44 -6.12 -8.27
CA ILE A 250 -10.67 -6.49 -9.49
C ILE A 250 -11.61 -7.05 -10.55
N VAL A 251 -12.53 -7.93 -10.12
CA VAL A 251 -13.49 -8.56 -11.03
C VAL A 251 -14.53 -7.56 -11.52
N ALA A 252 -14.99 -6.65 -10.67
CA ALA A 252 -15.91 -5.59 -11.06
C ALA A 252 -15.31 -4.68 -12.14
N ALA A 253 -14.05 -4.26 -11.98
CA ALA A 253 -13.34 -3.47 -13.00
C ALA A 253 -13.25 -4.23 -14.33
N ARG A 254 -12.89 -5.53 -14.31
CA ARG A 254 -12.79 -6.36 -15.52
C ARG A 254 -14.16 -6.56 -16.22
N LEU A 255 -15.24 -6.69 -15.45
CA LEU A 255 -16.59 -6.76 -16.02
C LEU A 255 -17.01 -5.41 -16.62
N ALA A 256 -16.68 -4.29 -15.98
CA ALA A 256 -16.99 -2.96 -16.50
C ALA A 256 -16.24 -2.61 -17.80
N GLU A 257 -15.08 -3.23 -18.05
CA GLU A 257 -14.36 -3.10 -19.32
C GLU A 257 -14.98 -3.95 -20.45
N GLU A 258 -15.65 -5.05 -20.10
CA GLU A 258 -16.22 -5.98 -21.08
C GLU A 258 -17.67 -5.61 -21.48
N TYR A 259 -18.45 -5.03 -20.55
CA TYR A 259 -19.88 -4.73 -20.71
C TYR A 259 -20.16 -3.23 -20.64
#